data_e0aae8d2af0566834e38039254b5da1b
#
_entry.id   e0aae8d2af0566834e38039254b5da1b
#
_cell.length_a   1.000
_cell.length_b   1.000
_cell.length_c   1.000
_cell.angle_alpha   90.00
_cell.angle_beta   90.00
_cell.angle_gamma   90.00
#
_symmetry.space_group_name_H-M   'P 1'
#
loop_
_entity.id
_entity.type
_entity.pdbx_description
1 polymer ?
#
loop_
_entity_poly.entity_id
_entity_poly.type
_entity_poly.pdbx_seq_one_letter_code
_entity_poly.pdbx_strand_id
1 'polypeptide(L)'
;MVTKYSVYKLVRYLFILLSAVGLFHQKAFAVPAYDGVFVLTQPSGHSFEARQRGDEGYNWMETRDGYGITINKDTGECEFILPDDANGAQAARTGKKPKTRAVGKVKPSTLGIPKGLRPARRTTSENDVGMTGPYNSFSAVPAEGGGSSSAPLESSSFVSGSKNLLVIGVDYSNQPANYTTTQIQPLFFGASGSMKEYFANSSYSTLTVAPATESQGTSNDGFIGWLRLSGNHPDTGSSTGTANQQIAKDAILAADPFIDYSQYDTDGNGIIATTELSIIIIVAGYERAYSSNNTNSVWGHKWAMFSVGYPLVDGKTIQEYAQFGERHDDHLATMGIMCHEAGHLMLSLP
;
A
#
# COMPACT_ATOMS: atom_id res chain seq x y z
N MET A 1 38.06 8.73 47.91
CA MET A 1 38.54 9.86 47.09
C MET A 1 38.61 9.37 45.64
N VAL A 2 37.54 9.57 44.83
CA VAL A 2 37.56 9.17 43.42
C VAL A 2 38.32 10.25 42.67
N THR A 3 39.45 9.86 42.09
CA THR A 3 40.35 10.83 41.44
C THR A 3 39.70 11.37 40.16
N LYS A 4 39.81 12.68 39.89
CA LYS A 4 39.33 13.39 38.71
C LYS A 4 39.69 12.66 37.40
N TYR A 5 40.75 11.88 37.38
CA TYR A 5 41.20 11.06 36.25
C TYR A 5 40.25 9.90 35.90
N SER A 6 39.53 9.35 36.87
CA SER A 6 38.60 8.24 36.67
C SER A 6 37.30 8.71 35.98
N VAL A 7 36.86 9.92 36.34
CA VAL A 7 35.64 10.53 35.75
C VAL A 7 35.87 10.90 34.27
N TYR A 8 37.04 11.44 33.93
CA TYR A 8 37.39 11.78 32.54
C TYR A 8 37.47 10.53 31.63
N LYS A 9 37.98 9.41 32.13
CA LYS A 9 37.98 8.16 31.37
C LYS A 9 36.56 7.63 31.14
N LEU A 10 35.71 7.67 32.17
CA LEU A 10 34.33 7.23 32.08
C LEU A 10 33.52 8.07 31.09
N VAL A 11 33.65 9.39 31.10
CA VAL A 11 33.00 10.31 30.17
C VAL A 11 33.49 10.09 28.72
N ARG A 12 34.80 9.82 28.54
CA ARG A 12 35.36 9.52 27.21
C ARG A 12 34.84 8.19 26.64
N TYR A 13 34.72 7.17 27.46
CA TYR A 13 34.14 5.88 27.03
C TYR A 13 32.65 5.99 26.78
N LEU A 14 31.90 6.79 27.53
CA LEU A 14 30.50 7.06 27.29
C LEU A 14 30.29 7.83 25.99
N PHE A 15 31.16 8.79 25.67
CA PHE A 15 31.11 9.52 24.38
C PHE A 15 31.46 8.63 23.19
N ILE A 16 32.42 7.72 23.32
CA ILE A 16 32.77 6.76 22.28
C ILE A 16 31.66 5.73 22.09
N LEU A 17 30.99 5.29 23.16
CA LEU A 17 29.86 4.38 23.11
C LEU A 17 28.64 5.05 22.44
N LEU A 18 28.34 6.31 22.77
CA LEU A 18 27.27 7.09 22.15
C LEU A 18 27.52 7.40 20.67
N SER A 19 28.78 7.64 20.29
CA SER A 19 29.13 7.83 18.86
C SER A 19 29.14 6.51 18.09
N ALA A 20 29.40 5.37 18.71
CA ALA A 20 29.30 4.06 18.07
C ALA A 20 27.84 3.63 17.87
N VAL A 21 26.91 3.99 18.76
CA VAL A 21 25.47 3.74 18.60
C VAL A 21 24.83 4.61 17.51
N GLY A 22 25.41 5.80 17.23
CA GLY A 22 24.91 6.71 16.18
C GLY A 22 25.30 6.31 14.74
N LEU A 23 26.08 5.24 14.54
CA LEU A 23 26.56 4.85 13.20
C LEU A 23 25.81 3.68 12.57
N PHE A 24 24.87 3.07 13.24
CA PHE A 24 23.96 2.12 12.61
C PHE A 24 22.74 2.85 12.01
N HIS A 25 22.99 3.65 11.00
CA HIS A 25 21.94 4.01 10.06
C HIS A 25 21.65 2.73 9.25
N GLN A 26 20.71 1.94 9.73
CA GLN A 26 20.11 0.91 8.90
C GLN A 26 19.45 1.64 7.74
N LYS A 27 20.01 1.48 6.54
CA LYS A 27 19.32 1.90 5.32
C LYS A 27 18.05 1.08 5.26
N ALA A 28 16.90 1.71 5.40
CA ALA A 28 15.65 1.10 5.00
C ALA A 28 15.77 0.84 3.50
N PHE A 29 15.80 -0.41 3.12
CA PHE A 29 15.70 -0.80 1.71
C PHE A 29 14.22 -0.84 1.37
N ALA A 30 13.84 -0.18 0.29
CA ALA A 30 12.51 -0.30 -0.29
C ALA A 30 12.21 -1.78 -0.59
N VAL A 31 11.00 -2.22 -0.32
CA VAL A 31 10.58 -3.60 -0.58
C VAL A 31 10.52 -3.82 -2.09
N PRO A 32 11.29 -4.77 -2.66
CA PRO A 32 11.23 -5.04 -4.09
C PRO A 32 9.85 -5.59 -4.47
N ALA A 33 9.36 -5.19 -5.64
CA ALA A 33 8.15 -5.77 -6.19
C ALA A 33 8.31 -7.29 -6.42
N TYR A 34 7.21 -8.02 -6.29
CA TYR A 34 7.18 -9.46 -6.58
C TYR A 34 7.63 -9.74 -8.02
N ASP A 35 8.72 -10.49 -8.19
CA ASP A 35 9.32 -10.79 -9.50
C ASP A 35 8.64 -11.95 -10.25
N GLY A 36 7.61 -12.57 -9.68
CA GLY A 36 6.85 -13.66 -10.29
C GLY A 36 5.96 -13.21 -11.45
N VAL A 37 5.57 -14.19 -12.26
CA VAL A 37 4.59 -13.99 -13.33
C VAL A 37 3.20 -14.27 -12.78
N PHE A 38 2.24 -13.42 -13.10
CA PHE A 38 0.83 -13.59 -12.77
C PHE A 38 -0.04 -13.36 -14.02
N VAL A 39 -1.27 -13.81 -13.98
CA VAL A 39 -2.22 -13.66 -15.08
C VAL A 39 -3.15 -12.50 -14.78
N LEU A 40 -3.21 -11.53 -15.69
CA LEU A 40 -4.22 -10.46 -15.70
C LEU A 40 -5.32 -10.80 -16.67
N THR A 41 -6.55 -10.55 -16.27
CA THR A 41 -7.73 -10.71 -17.14
C THR A 41 -8.35 -9.35 -17.40
N GLN A 42 -8.44 -8.98 -18.66
CA GLN A 42 -9.10 -7.75 -19.13
C GLN A 42 -10.61 -7.80 -18.87
N PRO A 43 -11.29 -6.66 -18.71
CA PRO A 43 -12.75 -6.60 -18.70
C PRO A 43 -13.39 -7.26 -19.94
N SER A 44 -12.67 -7.26 -21.05
CA SER A 44 -13.08 -7.96 -22.29
C SER A 44 -12.94 -9.49 -22.24
N GLY A 45 -12.46 -10.07 -21.12
CA GLY A 45 -12.23 -11.50 -20.95
C GLY A 45 -10.89 -12.02 -21.48
N HIS A 46 -10.06 -11.17 -22.11
CA HIS A 46 -8.73 -11.57 -22.58
C HIS A 46 -7.75 -11.66 -21.41
N SER A 47 -7.08 -12.80 -21.26
CA SER A 47 -6.06 -13.01 -20.23
C SER A 47 -4.65 -12.99 -20.81
N PHE A 48 -3.70 -12.44 -20.07
CA PHE A 48 -2.30 -12.40 -20.46
C PHE A 48 -1.39 -12.45 -19.23
N GLU A 49 -0.14 -12.88 -19.42
CA GLU A 49 0.86 -12.94 -18.36
C GLU A 49 1.55 -11.58 -18.17
N ALA A 50 1.67 -11.16 -16.93
CA ALA A 50 2.29 -9.91 -16.51
C ALA A 50 3.29 -10.13 -15.38
N ARG A 51 4.09 -9.11 -15.09
CA ARG A 51 5.01 -9.03 -13.97
C ARG A 51 4.92 -7.66 -13.34
N GLN A 52 5.12 -7.62 -12.03
CA GLN A 52 5.38 -6.39 -11.29
C GLN A 52 6.87 -6.10 -11.28
N ARG A 53 7.26 -4.83 -11.38
CA ARG A 53 8.63 -4.36 -11.36
C ARG A 53 8.79 -3.16 -10.45
N GLY A 54 10.02 -2.95 -9.99
CA GLY A 54 10.37 -1.82 -9.13
C GLY A 54 10.31 -2.16 -7.65
N ASP A 55 9.97 -1.20 -6.84
CA ASP A 55 9.87 -1.29 -5.39
C ASP A 55 8.68 -0.45 -4.90
N GLU A 56 8.51 -0.30 -3.61
CA GLU A 56 7.43 0.50 -3.03
C GLU A 56 7.49 1.99 -3.39
N GLY A 57 8.67 2.53 -3.67
CA GLY A 57 8.86 3.93 -4.06
C GLY A 57 8.64 4.21 -5.55
N TYR A 58 8.78 3.21 -6.40
CA TYR A 58 8.52 3.32 -7.83
C TYR A 58 8.31 1.95 -8.45
N ASN A 59 7.08 1.60 -8.75
CA ASN A 59 6.72 0.33 -9.34
C ASN A 59 5.87 0.49 -10.61
N TRP A 60 5.87 -0.53 -11.45
CA TRP A 60 5.07 -0.59 -12.67
C TRP A 60 4.78 -2.05 -13.03
N MET A 61 3.82 -2.26 -13.90
CA MET A 61 3.57 -3.55 -14.51
C MET A 61 4.15 -3.63 -15.91
N GLU A 62 4.55 -4.83 -16.31
CA GLU A 62 4.93 -5.15 -17.67
C GLU A 62 4.33 -6.49 -18.09
N THR A 63 4.07 -6.69 -19.37
CA THR A 63 3.76 -8.02 -19.89
C THR A 63 4.96 -8.95 -19.70
N ARG A 64 4.74 -10.27 -19.72
CA ARG A 64 5.85 -11.24 -19.63
C ARG A 64 6.97 -10.95 -20.64
N ASP A 65 6.62 -10.43 -21.80
CA ASP A 65 7.58 -10.07 -22.87
C ASP A 65 8.32 -8.75 -22.63
N GLY A 66 8.01 -8.03 -21.54
CA GLY A 66 8.70 -6.80 -21.12
C GLY A 66 8.14 -5.51 -21.71
N TYR A 67 6.88 -5.47 -22.11
CA TYR A 67 6.21 -4.23 -22.49
C TYR A 67 5.49 -3.63 -21.27
N GLY A 68 5.83 -2.39 -20.92
CA GLY A 68 5.16 -1.67 -19.84
C GLY A 68 3.67 -1.49 -20.10
N ILE A 69 2.88 -1.68 -19.05
CA ILE A 69 1.41 -1.56 -19.10
C ILE A 69 0.91 -0.65 -17.98
N THR A 70 -0.22 -0.02 -18.24
CA THR A 70 -0.99 0.79 -17.30
C THR A 70 -2.46 0.39 -17.39
N ILE A 71 -3.23 0.74 -16.39
CA ILE A 71 -4.68 0.50 -16.40
C ILE A 71 -5.39 1.77 -16.84
N ASN A 72 -6.25 1.67 -17.83
CA ASN A 72 -7.15 2.74 -18.21
C ASN A 72 -8.26 2.85 -17.16
N LYS A 73 -8.40 4.01 -16.53
CA LYS A 73 -9.34 4.23 -15.45
C LYS A 73 -10.79 4.16 -15.86
N ASP A 74 -11.08 4.67 -17.04
CA ASP A 74 -12.45 4.77 -17.50
C ASP A 74 -13.01 3.41 -17.93
N THR A 75 -12.11 2.51 -18.40
CA THR A 75 -12.50 1.22 -18.95
C THR A 75 -12.02 0.02 -18.15
N GLY A 76 -11.09 0.21 -17.20
CA GLY A 76 -10.43 -0.87 -16.46
C GLY A 76 -9.48 -1.73 -17.32
N GLU A 77 -9.30 -1.42 -18.61
CA GLU A 77 -8.44 -2.20 -19.50
C GLU A 77 -6.96 -1.91 -19.25
N CYS A 78 -6.15 -2.95 -19.26
CA CYS A 78 -4.70 -2.83 -19.30
C CYS A 78 -4.27 -2.38 -20.70
N GLU A 79 -3.53 -1.28 -20.75
CA GLU A 79 -3.05 -0.66 -21.98
C GLU A 79 -1.52 -0.58 -22.00
N PHE A 80 -0.92 -0.67 -23.18
CA PHE A 80 0.52 -0.47 -23.31
C PHE A 80 0.90 0.99 -23.04
N ILE A 81 2.02 1.18 -22.32
CA ILE A 81 2.64 2.49 -22.12
C ILE A 81 3.24 2.93 -23.47
N LEU A 82 2.85 4.12 -23.90
CA LEU A 82 3.42 4.72 -25.12
C LEU A 82 4.71 5.48 -24.79
N PRO A 83 5.60 5.72 -25.78
CA PRO A 83 6.80 6.53 -25.57
C PRO A 83 6.52 7.91 -24.97
N ASP A 84 5.39 8.53 -25.31
CA ASP A 84 4.99 9.83 -24.79
C ASP A 84 4.56 9.77 -23.31
N ASP A 85 4.18 8.60 -22.82
CA ASP A 85 3.76 8.37 -21.44
C ASP A 85 4.92 7.89 -20.55
N ALA A 86 6.13 7.73 -21.11
CA ALA A 86 7.28 7.11 -20.44
C ALA A 86 8.33 8.12 -19.98
N ASN A 87 9.00 7.79 -18.87
CA ASN A 87 10.11 8.60 -18.33
C ASN A 87 11.36 8.48 -19.23
N GLY A 88 11.93 9.61 -19.64
CA GLY A 88 13.19 9.65 -20.37
C GLY A 88 13.09 9.35 -21.86
N ALA A 89 11.93 9.12 -22.41
CA ALA A 89 11.73 9.11 -23.84
C ALA A 89 11.55 10.56 -24.31
N GLN A 90 12.45 11.05 -25.14
CA GLN A 90 12.14 12.20 -25.98
C GLN A 90 10.95 11.79 -26.83
N ALA A 91 9.82 12.48 -26.63
CA ALA A 91 8.60 12.26 -27.39
C ALA A 91 8.96 12.22 -28.87
N ALA A 92 8.94 11.04 -29.46
CA ALA A 92 8.89 10.91 -30.90
C ALA A 92 7.55 11.51 -31.32
N ARG A 93 7.54 12.77 -31.71
CA ARG A 93 6.38 13.49 -32.25
C ARG A 93 5.93 12.82 -33.53
N THR A 94 5.30 11.69 -33.42
CA THR A 94 4.67 11.02 -34.55
C THR A 94 3.20 10.87 -34.25
N GLY A 95 2.45 11.78 -34.79
CA GLY A 95 1.06 11.60 -35.23
C GLY A 95 0.09 10.88 -34.30
N LYS A 96 -1.16 11.23 -34.39
CA LYS A 96 -2.39 10.65 -33.81
C LYS A 96 -2.22 9.51 -32.81
N LYS A 97 -2.61 9.73 -31.56
CA LYS A 97 -2.78 8.66 -30.56
C LYS A 97 -3.54 7.48 -31.18
N PRO A 98 -3.06 6.24 -31.00
CA PRO A 98 -3.77 5.08 -31.55
C PRO A 98 -5.19 4.99 -30.97
N LYS A 99 -6.13 4.49 -31.78
CA LYS A 99 -7.54 4.33 -31.36
C LYS A 99 -7.70 3.35 -30.20
N THR A 100 -6.78 2.43 -30.03
CA THR A 100 -6.70 1.51 -28.91
C THR A 100 -5.25 1.11 -28.66
N ARG A 101 -4.89 0.93 -27.43
CA ARG A 101 -3.60 0.40 -26.97
C ARG A 101 -3.77 -0.74 -25.96
N ALA A 102 -5.00 -1.27 -25.88
CA ALA A 102 -5.33 -2.33 -24.94
C ALA A 102 -4.55 -3.61 -25.26
N VAL A 103 -4.01 -4.23 -24.22
CA VAL A 103 -3.30 -5.52 -24.32
C VAL A 103 -4.26 -6.58 -24.84
N GLY A 104 -3.82 -7.37 -25.80
CA GLY A 104 -4.66 -8.36 -26.49
C GLY A 104 -5.46 -7.82 -27.67
N LYS A 105 -5.72 -6.51 -27.77
CA LYS A 105 -6.41 -5.89 -28.91
C LYS A 105 -5.45 -5.37 -29.99
N VAL A 106 -4.18 -5.17 -29.63
CA VAL A 106 -3.14 -4.64 -30.53
C VAL A 106 -1.79 -5.27 -30.23
N LYS A 107 -0.95 -5.41 -31.24
CA LYS A 107 0.43 -5.87 -31.05
C LYS A 107 1.32 -4.65 -30.76
N PRO A 108 2.19 -4.69 -29.71
CA PRO A 108 3.07 -3.57 -29.39
C PRO A 108 3.95 -3.13 -30.56
N SER A 109 4.38 -4.08 -31.39
CA SER A 109 5.20 -3.79 -32.59
C SER A 109 4.48 -2.93 -33.62
N THR A 110 3.16 -3.03 -33.74
CA THR A 110 2.36 -2.19 -34.67
C THR A 110 2.21 -0.76 -34.15
N LEU A 111 2.43 -0.53 -32.88
CA LEU A 111 2.42 0.79 -32.23
C LEU A 111 3.83 1.38 -32.11
N GLY A 112 4.86 0.67 -32.56
CA GLY A 112 6.26 1.10 -32.41
C GLY A 112 6.73 1.17 -30.95
N ILE A 113 6.09 0.40 -30.04
CA ILE A 113 6.40 0.43 -28.62
C ILE A 113 7.64 -0.42 -28.37
N PRO A 114 8.73 0.15 -27.83
CA PRO A 114 9.88 -0.64 -27.39
C PRO A 114 9.59 -1.34 -26.06
N LYS A 115 10.30 -2.45 -25.80
CA LYS A 115 10.31 -3.11 -24.50
C LYS A 115 11.01 -2.23 -23.45
N GLY A 116 10.64 -2.44 -22.18
CA GLY A 116 11.27 -1.75 -21.06
C GLY A 116 10.81 -0.31 -20.84
N LEU A 117 9.77 0.15 -21.55
CA LEU A 117 9.14 1.42 -21.21
C LEU A 117 8.51 1.34 -19.82
N ARG A 118 8.72 2.39 -19.05
CA ARG A 118 8.21 2.57 -17.69
C ARG A 118 7.30 3.78 -17.65
N PRO A 119 6.32 3.86 -16.74
CA PRO A 119 5.57 5.08 -16.53
C PRO A 119 6.52 6.26 -16.29
N ALA A 120 6.13 7.46 -16.67
CA ALA A 120 6.92 8.64 -16.33
C ALA A 120 7.01 8.75 -14.81
N ARG A 121 8.24 8.83 -14.29
CA ARG A 121 8.45 9.24 -12.90
C ARG A 121 8.03 10.70 -12.83
N ARG A 122 7.04 11.05 -12.02
CA ARG A 122 6.75 12.46 -11.78
C ARG A 122 8.02 13.07 -11.17
N THR A 123 8.68 13.94 -11.93
CA THR A 123 9.67 14.84 -11.35
C THR A 123 8.88 15.87 -10.57
N THR A 124 8.72 15.62 -9.30
CA THR A 124 8.28 16.65 -8.37
C THR A 124 9.35 17.71 -8.32
N SER A 125 8.99 18.98 -8.48
CA SER A 125 9.81 20.07 -7.95
C SER A 125 10.05 19.74 -6.46
N GLU A 126 11.18 20.15 -5.90
CA GLU A 126 11.73 19.76 -4.59
C GLU A 126 10.80 19.76 -3.37
N ASN A 127 9.49 20.03 -3.55
CA ASN A 127 8.46 20.09 -2.51
C ASN A 127 7.33 19.05 -2.64
N ASP A 128 7.42 18.10 -3.58
CA ASP A 128 6.36 17.12 -3.80
C ASP A 128 6.94 15.72 -3.65
N VAL A 129 6.95 15.20 -2.43
CA VAL A 129 7.30 13.81 -2.09
C VAL A 129 6.10 12.95 -2.42
N GLY A 130 5.87 12.69 -3.69
CA GLY A 130 4.68 12.00 -4.15
C GLY A 130 5.00 10.80 -5.01
N MET A 131 4.49 9.75 -4.61
CA MET A 131 4.21 8.43 -5.12
C MET A 131 4.07 8.24 -6.61
N THR A 132 4.71 7.21 -7.11
CA THR A 132 4.48 6.67 -8.44
C THR A 132 4.25 5.16 -8.38
N GLY A 133 3.10 4.75 -7.82
CA GLY A 133 2.56 3.41 -8.09
C GLY A 133 1.72 3.42 -9.37
N PRO A 134 1.46 2.27 -10.01
CA PRO A 134 0.65 2.21 -11.22
C PRO A 134 -0.78 2.71 -11.04
N TYR A 135 -1.19 2.99 -9.82
CA TYR A 135 -2.52 3.45 -9.46
C TYR A 135 -2.62 4.95 -9.13
N ASN A 136 -1.50 5.70 -9.06
CA ASN A 136 -1.51 7.11 -8.68
C ASN A 136 -1.23 8.09 -9.82
N SER A 137 -1.22 7.66 -11.06
CA SER A 137 -1.01 8.55 -12.21
C SER A 137 -2.28 9.24 -12.70
N PHE A 138 -3.24 9.57 -11.82
CA PHE A 138 -4.56 9.99 -12.26
C PHE A 138 -5.10 11.26 -11.63
N SER A 139 -4.40 12.33 -11.87
CA SER A 139 -5.02 13.66 -11.98
C SER A 139 -4.25 14.46 -13.01
N ALA A 140 -4.57 14.24 -14.27
CA ALA A 140 -4.28 15.22 -15.30
C ALA A 140 -5.44 16.22 -15.31
N VAL A 141 -5.30 17.29 -14.57
CA VAL A 141 -6.04 18.53 -14.88
C VAL A 141 -5.32 19.17 -16.06
N PRO A 142 -6.01 19.59 -17.13
CA PRO A 142 -5.36 20.28 -18.24
C PRO A 142 -4.74 21.57 -17.73
N ALA A 143 -3.47 21.80 -18.02
CA ALA A 143 -2.84 23.10 -17.83
C ALA A 143 -3.35 24.04 -18.92
N GLU A 144 -4.23 24.95 -18.58
CA GLU A 144 -4.52 26.16 -19.34
C GLU A 144 -3.90 27.34 -18.59
N GLY A 145 -2.96 28.04 -19.26
CA GLY A 145 -2.69 29.46 -19.10
C GLY A 145 -1.79 29.89 -17.96
N GLY A 146 -0.63 30.41 -18.32
CA GLY A 146 0.34 31.03 -17.43
C GLY A 146 -0.23 32.19 -16.62
N GLY A 147 0.16 32.22 -15.34
CA GLY A 147 -0.06 33.30 -14.41
C GLY A 147 0.71 33.01 -13.13
N SER A 148 1.83 33.70 -12.93
CA SER A 148 2.55 33.70 -11.66
C SER A 148 1.67 34.29 -10.57
N SER A 149 1.18 33.43 -9.67
CA SER A 149 0.74 33.85 -8.36
C SER A 149 1.15 32.79 -7.36
N SER A 150 1.91 33.21 -6.34
CA SER A 150 2.22 32.42 -5.16
C SER A 150 0.92 32.13 -4.40
N ALA A 151 0.22 31.07 -4.78
CA ALA A 151 -0.86 30.52 -4.00
C ALA A 151 -0.26 29.79 -2.78
N PRO A 152 -0.89 29.86 -1.60
CA PRO A 152 -0.50 29.04 -0.47
C PRO A 152 -0.57 27.57 -0.89
N LEU A 153 0.40 26.75 -0.42
CA LEU A 153 0.38 25.30 -0.56
C LEU A 153 -0.98 24.78 -0.09
N GLU A 154 -1.85 24.45 -1.02
CA GLU A 154 -3.07 23.74 -0.71
C GLU A 154 -2.65 22.40 -0.11
N SER A 155 -2.97 22.17 1.16
CA SER A 155 -2.79 20.89 1.81
C SER A 155 -3.51 19.85 0.95
N SER A 156 -2.76 18.91 0.36
CA SER A 156 -3.38 17.88 -0.45
C SER A 156 -4.41 17.14 0.42
N SER A 157 -5.57 16.82 -0.13
CA SER A 157 -6.65 16.09 0.58
C SER A 157 -6.18 14.75 1.16
N PHE A 158 -4.98 14.29 0.77
CA PHE A 158 -4.36 13.09 1.28
C PHE A 158 -3.77 13.23 2.68
N VAL A 159 -3.23 14.39 3.04
CA VAL A 159 -2.54 14.61 4.32
C VAL A 159 -3.36 15.39 5.33
N SER A 160 -4.64 15.61 5.07
CA SER A 160 -5.55 16.35 5.96
C SER A 160 -6.95 15.75 5.97
N GLY A 161 -7.76 16.18 6.94
CA GLY A 161 -9.14 15.74 7.10
C GLY A 161 -9.27 14.44 7.90
N SER A 162 -10.45 13.85 7.88
CA SER A 162 -10.74 12.56 8.51
C SER A 162 -10.59 11.43 7.51
N LYS A 163 -9.84 10.39 7.87
CA LYS A 163 -9.68 9.16 7.09
C LYS A 163 -10.33 8.00 7.83
N ASN A 164 -11.29 7.35 7.18
CA ASN A 164 -11.91 6.15 7.73
C ASN A 164 -10.96 4.96 7.56
N LEU A 165 -10.77 4.21 8.62
CA LEU A 165 -9.93 3.02 8.64
C LEU A 165 -10.72 1.83 9.18
N LEU A 166 -10.72 0.74 8.43
CA LEU A 166 -11.15 -0.58 8.84
C LEU A 166 -9.93 -1.47 9.04
N VAL A 167 -9.85 -2.12 10.18
CA VAL A 167 -8.86 -3.16 10.47
C VAL A 167 -9.56 -4.50 10.51
N ILE A 168 -9.07 -5.47 9.73
CA ILE A 168 -9.62 -6.82 9.66
C ILE A 168 -8.56 -7.81 10.14
N GLY A 169 -8.81 -8.48 11.28
CA GLY A 169 -7.98 -9.57 11.76
C GLY A 169 -8.43 -10.91 11.16
N VAL A 170 -7.51 -11.66 10.55
CA VAL A 170 -7.79 -13.00 10.00
C VAL A 170 -6.85 -14.04 10.56
N ASP A 171 -7.38 -15.25 10.79
CA ASP A 171 -6.60 -16.39 11.24
C ASP A 171 -6.93 -17.66 10.45
N TYR A 172 -6.20 -18.75 10.73
CA TYR A 172 -6.32 -20.02 10.03
C TYR A 172 -6.39 -21.17 11.02
N SER A 173 -6.92 -22.33 10.59
CA SER A 173 -7.04 -23.50 11.46
C SER A 173 -5.68 -24.00 12.00
N ASN A 174 -4.61 -23.90 11.20
CA ASN A 174 -3.25 -24.25 11.58
C ASN A 174 -2.44 -23.07 12.17
N GLN A 175 -2.98 -21.88 12.15
CA GLN A 175 -2.37 -20.66 12.69
C GLN A 175 -3.46 -19.76 13.31
N PRO A 176 -3.97 -20.11 14.50
CA PRO A 176 -4.87 -19.23 15.22
C PRO A 176 -4.11 -17.98 15.70
N ALA A 177 -4.86 -16.90 15.90
CA ALA A 177 -4.30 -15.66 16.44
C ALA A 177 -3.71 -15.87 17.85
N ASN A 178 -2.64 -15.16 18.13
CA ASN A 178 -1.96 -15.18 19.43
C ASN A 178 -2.44 -14.05 20.35
N TYR A 179 -2.94 -12.95 19.79
CA TYR A 179 -3.38 -11.77 20.50
C TYR A 179 -4.88 -11.53 20.32
N THR A 180 -5.51 -11.00 21.34
CA THR A 180 -6.94 -10.66 21.27
C THR A 180 -7.17 -9.33 20.56
N THR A 181 -8.38 -9.13 20.05
CA THR A 181 -8.80 -7.84 19.48
C THR A 181 -8.61 -6.69 20.47
N THR A 182 -8.88 -6.92 21.76
CA THR A 182 -8.69 -5.92 22.84
C THR A 182 -7.23 -5.53 23.08
N GLN A 183 -6.27 -6.35 22.65
CA GLN A 183 -4.84 -6.01 22.70
C GLN A 183 -4.39 -5.23 21.46
N ILE A 184 -5.02 -5.47 20.33
CA ILE A 184 -4.61 -4.91 19.03
C ILE A 184 -5.34 -3.61 18.72
N GLN A 185 -6.65 -3.56 18.87
CA GLN A 185 -7.49 -2.41 18.51
C GLN A 185 -6.98 -1.08 19.11
N PRO A 186 -6.53 -1.00 20.39
CA PRO A 186 -6.00 0.24 20.94
C PRO A 186 -4.73 0.75 20.28
N LEU A 187 -3.96 -0.10 19.60
CA LEU A 187 -2.77 0.33 18.84
C LEU A 187 -3.15 1.14 17.61
N PHE A 188 -4.35 0.96 17.09
CA PHE A 188 -4.87 1.76 15.97
C PHE A 188 -5.60 3.01 16.44
N PHE A 189 -6.52 2.88 17.40
CA PHE A 189 -7.52 3.90 17.71
C PHE A 189 -7.47 4.42 19.15
N GLY A 190 -6.56 3.93 19.98
CA GLY A 190 -6.41 4.36 21.36
C GLY A 190 -6.14 5.87 21.50
N ALA A 191 -6.42 6.40 22.67
CA ALA A 191 -6.22 7.83 22.94
C ALA A 191 -4.73 8.21 23.02
N SER A 192 -3.86 7.26 23.32
CA SER A 192 -2.40 7.47 23.41
C SER A 192 -1.65 6.20 22.97
N GLY A 193 -0.43 6.37 22.46
CA GLY A 193 0.41 5.28 21.98
C GLY A 193 -0.21 4.54 20.80
N SER A 194 -0.97 5.22 19.98
CA SER A 194 -1.71 4.65 18.86
C SER A 194 -1.33 5.26 17.52
N MET A 195 -1.64 4.57 16.45
CA MET A 195 -1.50 5.07 15.09
C MET A 195 -2.31 6.35 14.88
N LYS A 196 -3.53 6.42 15.43
CA LYS A 196 -4.38 7.63 15.41
C LYS A 196 -3.67 8.84 16.03
N GLU A 197 -3.08 8.66 17.21
CA GLU A 197 -2.32 9.72 17.88
C GLU A 197 -1.07 10.10 17.08
N TYR A 198 -0.34 9.10 16.56
CA TYR A 198 0.85 9.34 15.74
C TYR A 198 0.56 10.23 14.54
N PHE A 199 -0.48 9.91 13.75
CA PHE A 199 -0.85 10.72 12.59
C PHE A 199 -1.40 12.10 12.98
N ALA A 200 -2.16 12.21 14.05
CA ALA A 200 -2.62 13.49 14.55
C ALA A 200 -1.42 14.40 14.95
N ASN A 201 -0.47 13.85 15.70
CA ASN A 201 0.71 14.60 16.15
C ASN A 201 1.61 14.97 14.95
N SER A 202 1.86 14.04 14.04
CA SER A 202 2.75 14.24 12.88
C SER A 202 2.17 15.24 11.87
N SER A 203 0.86 15.37 11.81
CA SER A 203 0.15 16.30 10.93
C SER A 203 -0.25 17.62 11.60
N TYR A 204 0.21 17.89 12.82
CA TYR A 204 -0.25 19.05 13.61
C TYR A 204 -1.78 19.10 13.75
N SER A 205 -2.40 17.94 13.96
CA SER A 205 -3.85 17.75 14.09
C SER A 205 -4.67 18.10 12.84
N THR A 206 -4.04 18.17 11.67
CA THR A 206 -4.78 18.37 10.41
C THR A 206 -5.34 17.07 9.86
N LEU A 207 -4.79 15.91 10.26
CA LEU A 207 -5.24 14.58 9.88
C LEU A 207 -5.81 13.84 11.09
N THR A 208 -6.97 13.24 10.92
CA THR A 208 -7.60 12.36 11.92
C THR A 208 -7.87 11.00 11.32
N VAL A 209 -7.49 9.94 12.01
CA VAL A 209 -7.87 8.56 11.68
C VAL A 209 -9.13 8.20 12.47
N ALA A 210 -10.21 7.93 11.75
CA ALA A 210 -11.50 7.55 12.34
C ALA A 210 -11.73 6.05 12.18
N PRO A 211 -12.21 5.35 13.21
CA PRO A 211 -12.62 3.96 13.08
C PRO A 211 -13.81 3.85 12.11
N ALA A 212 -13.80 2.82 11.27
CA ALA A 212 -14.94 2.49 10.44
C ALA A 212 -16.14 2.06 11.29
N THR A 213 -17.34 2.33 10.79
CA THR A 213 -18.60 1.86 11.40
C THR A 213 -18.79 0.39 11.04
N GLU A 214 -18.83 -0.48 12.02
CA GLU A 214 -19.01 -1.92 11.87
C GLU A 214 -19.81 -2.48 13.08
N SER A 215 -20.19 -3.75 13.03
CA SER A 215 -21.07 -4.38 14.02
C SER A 215 -20.48 -5.60 14.73
N GLN A 216 -19.24 -5.97 14.45
CA GLN A 216 -18.61 -7.15 15.02
C GLN A 216 -17.86 -6.82 16.33
N GLY A 217 -18.03 -7.63 17.35
CA GLY A 217 -17.36 -7.41 18.64
C GLY A 217 -17.85 -6.16 19.35
N THR A 218 -17.01 -5.16 19.50
CA THR A 218 -17.39 -3.82 19.98
C THR A 218 -17.77 -2.95 18.79
N SER A 219 -19.05 -2.71 18.61
CA SER A 219 -19.55 -1.97 17.44
C SER A 219 -18.90 -0.60 17.28
N ASN A 220 -18.56 -0.25 16.06
CA ASN A 220 -18.01 1.04 15.64
C ASN A 220 -16.61 1.34 16.22
N ASP A 221 -15.85 0.32 16.58
CA ASP A 221 -14.48 0.49 17.05
C ASP A 221 -13.43 0.36 15.91
N GLY A 222 -13.90 0.08 14.68
CA GLY A 222 -13.08 -0.01 13.48
C GLY A 222 -12.30 -1.30 13.33
N PHE A 223 -12.58 -2.31 14.16
CA PHE A 223 -11.88 -3.59 14.16
C PHE A 223 -12.84 -4.77 13.99
N ILE A 224 -12.73 -5.48 12.88
CA ILE A 224 -13.44 -6.76 12.64
C ILE A 224 -12.44 -7.91 12.77
N GLY A 225 -12.77 -8.88 13.62
CA GLY A 225 -11.96 -10.11 13.72
C GLY A 225 -11.84 -10.66 15.14
N TRP A 226 -11.20 -11.81 15.34
CA TRP A 226 -10.50 -12.59 14.28
C TRP A 226 -11.50 -13.40 13.46
N LEU A 227 -11.41 -13.25 12.13
CA LEU A 227 -12.21 -14.03 11.20
C LEU A 227 -11.42 -15.26 10.75
N ARG A 228 -11.99 -16.46 10.91
CA ARG A 228 -11.39 -17.70 10.47
C ARG A 228 -11.55 -17.87 8.97
N LEU A 229 -10.44 -17.74 8.22
CA LEU A 229 -10.41 -18.05 6.80
C LEU A 229 -10.32 -19.56 6.56
N SER A 230 -10.77 -19.99 5.39
CA SER A 230 -10.70 -21.39 4.99
C SER A 230 -9.25 -21.83 4.64
N GLY A 231 -8.99 -23.12 4.83
CA GLY A 231 -7.68 -23.71 4.52
C GLY A 231 -6.62 -23.48 5.59
N ASN A 232 -5.37 -23.60 5.18
CA ASN A 232 -4.21 -23.34 6.01
C ASN A 232 -3.62 -21.96 5.71
N HIS A 233 -2.88 -21.42 6.69
CA HIS A 233 -2.10 -20.21 6.47
C HIS A 233 -1.18 -20.39 5.25
N PRO A 234 -1.22 -19.49 4.26
CA PRO A 234 -0.53 -19.71 2.98
C PRO A 234 0.99 -19.54 3.03
N ASP A 235 1.54 -19.09 4.18
CA ASP A 235 2.98 -18.91 4.41
C ASP A 235 3.67 -18.21 3.23
N THR A 236 3.26 -17.01 2.94
CA THR A 236 3.73 -16.27 1.76
C THR A 236 5.17 -15.77 1.88
N GLY A 237 5.73 -15.82 3.10
CA GLY A 237 7.09 -15.38 3.37
C GLY A 237 7.30 -13.92 2.95
N SER A 238 8.32 -13.65 2.15
CA SER A 238 8.62 -12.32 1.61
C SER A 238 7.94 -12.01 0.26
N SER A 239 6.95 -12.80 -0.13
CA SER A 239 6.18 -12.56 -1.37
C SER A 239 5.08 -11.53 -1.14
N THR A 240 4.83 -10.68 -2.14
CA THR A 240 3.66 -9.78 -2.22
C THR A 240 2.70 -10.20 -3.34
N GLY A 241 2.79 -11.45 -3.78
CA GLY A 241 2.10 -11.98 -4.95
C GLY A 241 0.64 -12.37 -4.70
N THR A 242 0.14 -13.20 -5.62
CA THR A 242 -1.28 -13.59 -5.71
C THR A 242 -1.86 -14.16 -4.41
N ALA A 243 -1.06 -14.92 -3.63
CA ALA A 243 -1.53 -15.50 -2.37
C ALA A 243 -1.87 -14.41 -1.32
N ASN A 244 -1.08 -13.32 -1.24
CA ASN A 244 -1.38 -12.20 -0.36
C ASN A 244 -2.64 -11.43 -0.81
N GLN A 245 -2.78 -11.22 -2.12
CA GLN A 245 -3.99 -10.61 -2.67
C GLN A 245 -5.24 -11.46 -2.39
N GLN A 246 -5.09 -12.80 -2.39
CA GLN A 246 -6.19 -13.70 -2.04
C GLN A 246 -6.54 -13.61 -0.55
N ILE A 247 -5.55 -13.50 0.36
CA ILE A 247 -5.80 -13.24 1.79
C ILE A 247 -6.63 -11.96 1.94
N ALA A 248 -6.24 -10.90 1.26
CA ALA A 248 -6.93 -9.61 1.35
C ALA A 248 -8.37 -9.69 0.84
N LYS A 249 -8.56 -10.31 -0.32
CA LYS A 249 -9.90 -10.55 -0.88
C LYS A 249 -10.79 -11.36 0.05
N ASP A 250 -10.28 -12.47 0.56
CA ASP A 250 -11.03 -13.36 1.45
C ASP A 250 -11.36 -12.67 2.78
N ALA A 251 -10.45 -11.84 3.30
CA ALA A 251 -10.67 -11.05 4.50
C ALA A 251 -11.82 -10.04 4.32
N ILE A 252 -11.84 -9.31 3.20
CA ILE A 252 -12.88 -8.33 2.88
C ILE A 252 -14.24 -9.02 2.72
N LEU A 253 -14.28 -10.14 1.99
CA LEU A 253 -15.51 -10.92 1.81
C LEU A 253 -16.01 -11.54 3.13
N ALA A 254 -15.11 -11.97 4.02
CA ALA A 254 -15.48 -12.50 5.32
C ALA A 254 -15.97 -11.41 6.28
N ALA A 255 -15.55 -10.17 6.09
CA ALA A 255 -15.98 -9.02 6.89
C ALA A 255 -17.33 -8.44 6.44
N ASP A 256 -17.77 -8.72 5.21
CA ASP A 256 -18.99 -8.18 4.58
C ASP A 256 -20.26 -8.26 5.48
N PRO A 257 -20.52 -9.36 6.21
CA PRO A 257 -21.70 -9.42 7.09
C PRO A 257 -21.71 -8.43 8.27
N PHE A 258 -20.58 -7.78 8.54
CA PHE A 258 -20.39 -6.94 9.72
C PHE A 258 -20.25 -5.45 9.41
N ILE A 259 -20.17 -5.08 8.14
CA ILE A 259 -19.99 -3.70 7.69
C ILE A 259 -20.79 -3.46 6.41
N ASP A 260 -21.48 -2.33 6.34
CA ASP A 260 -22.08 -1.83 5.11
C ASP A 260 -21.01 -1.00 4.35
N TYR A 261 -20.39 -1.63 3.37
CA TYR A 261 -19.36 -0.97 2.55
C TYR A 261 -19.96 0.14 1.68
N SER A 262 -21.23 0.06 1.29
CA SER A 262 -21.85 1.02 0.36
C SER A 262 -21.86 2.45 0.91
N GLN A 263 -21.84 2.63 2.22
CA GLN A 263 -21.81 3.95 2.87
C GLN A 263 -20.49 4.72 2.63
N TYR A 264 -19.44 4.02 2.20
CA TYR A 264 -18.13 4.61 1.97
C TYR A 264 -17.87 5.04 0.52
N ASP A 265 -18.69 4.64 -0.44
CA ASP A 265 -18.63 5.15 -1.81
C ASP A 265 -19.27 6.55 -1.88
N THR A 266 -18.55 7.54 -1.40
CA THR A 266 -19.09 8.90 -1.19
C THR A 266 -19.20 9.72 -2.48
N ASP A 267 -18.44 9.37 -3.51
CA ASP A 267 -18.52 10.00 -4.83
C ASP A 267 -19.47 9.26 -5.80
N GLY A 268 -19.98 8.09 -5.41
CA GLY A 268 -20.98 7.32 -6.15
C GLY A 268 -20.45 6.61 -7.39
N ASN A 269 -19.12 6.43 -7.50
CA ASN A 269 -18.50 5.84 -8.69
C ASN A 269 -18.49 4.31 -8.70
N GLY A 270 -18.93 3.66 -7.62
CA GLY A 270 -18.96 2.21 -7.46
C GLY A 270 -17.64 1.59 -7.01
N ILE A 271 -16.63 2.41 -6.71
CA ILE A 271 -15.32 1.99 -6.24
C ILE A 271 -15.04 2.69 -4.90
N ILE A 272 -14.75 1.93 -3.87
CA ILE A 272 -14.32 2.49 -2.60
C ILE A 272 -12.82 2.75 -2.67
N ALA A 273 -12.47 4.02 -2.79
CA ALA A 273 -11.08 4.48 -2.82
C ALA A 273 -10.47 4.49 -1.41
N THR A 274 -9.16 4.46 -1.30
CA THR A 274 -8.46 4.54 0.01
C THR A 274 -8.68 5.87 0.73
N THR A 275 -9.09 6.91 0.01
CA THR A 275 -9.51 8.20 0.58
C THR A 275 -10.87 8.16 1.26
N GLU A 276 -11.70 7.18 0.94
CA GLU A 276 -13.05 6.97 1.46
C GLU A 276 -13.08 5.95 2.58
N LEU A 277 -12.43 4.78 2.35
CA LEU A 277 -12.17 3.75 3.35
C LEU A 277 -10.83 3.08 3.08
N SER A 278 -9.93 3.20 4.01
CA SER A 278 -8.68 2.43 4.02
C SER A 278 -8.88 1.11 4.76
N ILE A 279 -8.34 0.01 4.22
CA ILE A 279 -8.47 -1.32 4.81
C ILE A 279 -7.09 -1.90 5.12
N ILE A 280 -6.86 -2.22 6.39
CA ILE A 280 -5.66 -2.91 6.85
C ILE A 280 -6.04 -4.31 7.29
N ILE A 281 -5.28 -5.31 6.86
CA ILE A 281 -5.48 -6.71 7.21
C ILE A 281 -4.34 -7.17 8.09
N ILE A 282 -4.68 -7.70 9.26
CA ILE A 282 -3.72 -8.35 10.16
C ILE A 282 -3.87 -9.85 9.98
N VAL A 283 -2.80 -10.51 9.60
CA VAL A 283 -2.77 -11.96 9.39
C VAL A 283 -2.13 -12.62 10.59
N ALA A 284 -2.84 -13.55 11.23
CA ALA A 284 -2.29 -14.32 12.34
C ALA A 284 -1.01 -15.04 11.90
N GLY A 285 0.04 -14.98 12.70
CA GLY A 285 1.35 -15.49 12.36
C GLY A 285 2.43 -14.41 12.38
N TYR A 286 3.52 -14.65 11.68
CA TYR A 286 4.70 -13.80 11.77
C TYR A 286 4.75 -12.73 10.69
N GLU A 287 5.20 -11.54 11.09
CA GLU A 287 5.68 -10.52 10.16
C GLU A 287 7.07 -10.89 9.67
N ARG A 288 7.17 -11.19 8.40
CA ARG A 288 8.40 -11.74 7.79
C ARG A 288 9.59 -10.81 7.86
N ALA A 289 9.38 -9.51 7.79
CA ALA A 289 10.45 -8.52 7.83
C ALA A 289 11.19 -8.47 9.18
N TYR A 290 10.51 -8.85 10.27
CA TYR A 290 11.02 -8.75 11.64
C TYR A 290 11.26 -10.09 12.31
N SER A 291 10.69 -11.16 11.78
CA SER A 291 10.76 -12.46 12.43
C SER A 291 11.86 -13.34 11.86
N SER A 292 12.61 -13.97 12.74
CA SER A 292 13.54 -15.07 12.40
C SER A 292 12.80 -16.35 12.02
N ASN A 293 11.58 -16.52 12.51
CA ASN A 293 10.71 -17.65 12.16
C ASN A 293 10.11 -17.45 10.77
N ASN A 294 10.25 -18.44 9.93
CA ASN A 294 9.81 -18.42 8.54
C ASN A 294 8.51 -19.19 8.28
N THR A 295 7.91 -19.79 9.30
CA THR A 295 6.71 -20.60 9.17
C THR A 295 5.47 -19.76 9.47
N ASN A 296 4.45 -19.85 8.61
CA ASN A 296 3.23 -19.08 8.72
C ASN A 296 3.50 -17.56 8.82
N SER A 297 4.22 -17.05 7.84
CA SER A 297 4.62 -15.63 7.77
C SER A 297 4.06 -14.94 6.55
N VAL A 298 3.82 -13.64 6.69
CA VAL A 298 3.48 -12.72 5.61
C VAL A 298 4.40 -11.51 5.67
N TRP A 299 4.61 -10.82 4.55
CA TRP A 299 5.36 -9.59 4.49
C TRP A 299 4.42 -8.39 4.58
N GLY A 300 4.76 -7.41 5.43
CA GLY A 300 4.06 -6.13 5.49
C GLY A 300 4.15 -5.39 4.16
N HIS A 301 3.02 -4.96 3.62
CA HIS A 301 2.97 -4.21 2.37
C HIS A 301 1.60 -3.57 2.14
N LYS A 302 1.58 -2.51 1.36
CA LYS A 302 0.40 -1.97 0.69
C LYS A 302 0.35 -2.46 -0.75
N TRP A 303 -0.81 -2.94 -1.21
CA TRP A 303 -0.97 -3.45 -2.58
C TRP A 303 -2.41 -3.33 -3.10
N ALA A 304 -2.63 -3.88 -4.31
CA ALA A 304 -3.96 -3.99 -4.92
C ALA A 304 -4.25 -5.43 -5.38
N MET A 305 -5.53 -5.82 -5.38
CA MET A 305 -5.99 -7.21 -5.60
C MET A 305 -6.21 -7.57 -7.08
N PHE A 306 -5.46 -6.99 -7.99
CA PHE A 306 -5.68 -7.13 -9.43
C PHE A 306 -5.51 -8.57 -9.95
N SER A 307 -4.64 -9.39 -9.33
CA SER A 307 -4.37 -10.77 -9.82
C SER A 307 -5.47 -11.77 -9.45
N VAL A 308 -6.28 -11.47 -8.44
CA VAL A 308 -7.35 -12.35 -7.95
C VAL A 308 -8.75 -11.81 -8.26
N GLY A 309 -8.79 -10.66 -8.91
CA GLY A 309 -10.02 -9.90 -9.14
C GLY A 309 -10.52 -9.24 -7.86
N TYR A 310 -10.99 -8.02 -8.01
CA TYR A 310 -11.46 -7.20 -6.89
C TYR A 310 -12.73 -7.78 -6.24
N PRO A 311 -12.84 -7.79 -4.90
CA PRO A 311 -14.08 -8.16 -4.24
C PRO A 311 -15.19 -7.16 -4.58
N LEU A 312 -16.38 -7.68 -4.82
CA LEU A 312 -17.62 -6.92 -4.96
C LEU A 312 -18.44 -7.16 -3.68
N VAL A 313 -18.62 -6.12 -2.88
CA VAL A 313 -19.33 -6.12 -1.59
C VAL A 313 -20.31 -4.96 -1.57
N ASP A 314 -21.55 -5.17 -1.18
CA ASP A 314 -22.62 -4.17 -1.19
C ASP A 314 -22.77 -3.42 -2.53
N GLY A 315 -22.48 -4.09 -3.65
CA GLY A 315 -22.47 -3.49 -4.98
C GLY A 315 -21.30 -2.55 -5.26
N LYS A 316 -20.28 -2.53 -4.41
CA LYS A 316 -19.07 -1.69 -4.53
C LYS A 316 -17.83 -2.54 -4.69
N THR A 317 -16.84 -1.99 -5.38
CA THR A 317 -15.55 -2.64 -5.62
C THR A 317 -14.47 -2.05 -4.72
N ILE A 318 -13.68 -2.91 -4.07
CA ILE A 318 -12.51 -2.53 -3.27
C ILE A 318 -11.26 -3.02 -4.01
N GLN A 319 -10.29 -2.14 -4.21
CA GLN A 319 -9.13 -2.46 -5.02
C GLN A 319 -7.83 -2.61 -4.23
N GLU A 320 -7.65 -1.77 -3.22
CA GLU A 320 -6.37 -1.61 -2.50
C GLU A 320 -6.51 -2.02 -1.03
N TYR A 321 -5.41 -2.49 -0.48
CA TYR A 321 -5.29 -2.89 0.91
C TYR A 321 -3.87 -2.68 1.42
N ALA A 322 -3.69 -2.66 2.73
CA ALA A 322 -2.41 -2.96 3.37
C ALA A 322 -2.55 -4.22 4.23
N GLN A 323 -1.47 -4.95 4.40
CA GLN A 323 -1.46 -6.09 5.32
C GLN A 323 -0.10 -6.23 6.00
N PHE A 324 -0.09 -6.91 7.14
CA PHE A 324 1.13 -7.33 7.85
C PHE A 324 0.82 -8.50 8.77
N GLY A 325 1.89 -9.19 9.24
CA GLY A 325 1.80 -10.28 10.19
C GLY A 325 1.50 -9.79 11.61
N GLU A 326 0.77 -10.59 12.38
CA GLU A 326 0.40 -10.30 13.76
C GLU A 326 1.62 -10.11 14.69
N ARG A 327 2.73 -10.81 14.41
CA ARG A 327 3.82 -10.97 15.37
C ARG A 327 5.20 -10.60 14.82
N HIS A 328 5.97 -9.93 15.67
CA HIS A 328 7.42 -9.84 15.56
C HIS A 328 8.05 -10.81 16.55
N ASP A 329 8.56 -11.94 16.08
CA ASP A 329 9.09 -13.05 16.90
C ASP A 329 8.20 -13.40 18.12
N ASP A 330 8.51 -12.89 19.31
CA ASP A 330 7.85 -13.23 20.58
C ASP A 330 6.81 -12.18 21.06
N HIS A 331 6.63 -11.10 20.31
CA HIS A 331 5.71 -10.03 20.68
C HIS A 331 4.79 -9.62 19.52
N LEU A 332 3.74 -8.87 19.85
CA LEU A 332 2.82 -8.27 18.88
C LEU A 332 3.58 -7.34 17.93
N ALA A 333 3.19 -7.32 16.66
CA ALA A 333 3.71 -6.39 15.68
C ALA A 333 3.64 -4.94 16.21
N THR A 334 4.70 -4.19 15.99
CA THR A 334 4.81 -2.84 16.57
C THR A 334 4.03 -1.82 15.77
N MET A 335 3.69 -0.71 16.41
CA MET A 335 3.06 0.44 15.76
C MET A 335 3.89 0.97 14.57
N GLY A 336 5.20 0.70 14.54
CA GLY A 336 6.07 1.09 13.43
C GLY A 336 5.61 0.54 12.09
N ILE A 337 5.37 -0.79 11.98
CA ILE A 337 4.86 -1.40 10.75
C ILE A 337 3.43 -0.93 10.45
N MET A 338 2.59 -0.79 11.48
CA MET A 338 1.21 -0.32 11.32
C MET A 338 1.17 1.08 10.69
N CYS A 339 1.97 2.02 11.19
CA CYS A 339 2.06 3.37 10.66
C CYS A 339 2.72 3.42 9.29
N HIS A 340 3.68 2.54 9.01
CA HIS A 340 4.37 2.44 7.73
C HIS A 340 3.37 2.07 6.63
N GLU A 341 2.70 0.94 6.77
CA GLU A 341 1.73 0.46 5.78
C GLU A 341 0.49 1.37 5.67
N ALA A 342 0.04 1.94 6.80
CA ALA A 342 -1.03 2.93 6.80
C ALA A 342 -0.62 4.23 6.07
N GLY A 343 0.64 4.63 6.15
CA GLY A 343 1.18 5.77 5.42
C GLY A 343 1.09 5.58 3.91
N HIS A 344 1.51 4.41 3.43
CA HIS A 344 1.34 4.04 2.02
C HIS A 344 -0.13 4.00 1.59
N LEU A 345 -1.01 3.44 2.43
CA LEU A 345 -2.40 3.22 2.09
C LEU A 345 -3.24 4.50 2.15
N MET A 346 -3.22 5.20 3.30
CA MET A 346 -4.09 6.35 3.55
C MET A 346 -3.58 7.66 2.94
N LEU A 347 -2.25 7.83 2.92
CA LEU A 347 -1.63 9.11 2.58
C LEU A 347 -0.92 9.06 1.25
N SER A 348 -0.91 7.87 0.63
CA SER A 348 -0.21 7.69 -0.61
C SER A 348 1.29 8.04 -0.49
N LEU A 349 1.91 7.84 0.65
CA LEU A 349 3.37 8.00 0.82
C LEU A 349 4.14 6.95 -0.01
N PRO A 350 5.35 7.29 -0.49
CA PRO A 350 6.16 6.35 -1.27
C PRO A 350 6.65 5.18 -0.44
#